data_db695fa01a76bdb62530cca0363a339a
#
_entry.id   db695fa01a76bdb62530cca0363a339a
#
_cell.length_a   1.000
_cell.length_b   1.000
_cell.length_c   1.000
_cell.angle_alpha   90.00
_cell.angle_beta   90.00
_cell.angle_gamma   90.00
#
_symmetry.space_group_name_H-M   'P 1'
#
loop_
_entity.id
_entity.type
_entity.pdbx_description
1 polymer ?
#
loop_
_entity_poly.entity_id
_entity_poly.type
_entity_poly.pdbx_seq_one_letter_code
_entity_poly.pdbx_strand_id
1 'polypeptide(L)'
;YQNGLYNFTGQSAEEYPRTQSMTDACTTVSLPTEMLINNISRSLFATANDELRPVMNGIYFDLTADALAIVASDGHKLVRSKNFTIKSESPSAFNLPKKPASLLKNILSKDGDDAIIKFDDRSAEIQFTDGVMRCRLIDGRYPNYNSVIPNNPNEVTVDRRGLQSALRRVLPFAS
;
A
#
# COMPACT_ATOMS: atom_id res chain seq x y z
N TYR A 1 -38.15 -6.47 12.24
CA TYR A 1 -38.03 -7.79 12.92
C TYR A 1 -39.38 -8.16 13.49
N GLN A 2 -39.77 -9.42 13.45
CA GLN A 2 -41.07 -9.86 13.89
C GLN A 2 -41.38 -9.55 15.35
N ASN A 3 -40.38 -9.44 16.22
CA ASN A 3 -40.53 -9.26 17.67
C ASN A 3 -39.74 -8.09 18.25
N GLY A 4 -39.37 -7.10 17.44
CA GLY A 4 -38.59 -5.94 17.91
C GLY A 4 -38.67 -4.73 16.99
N LEU A 5 -38.59 -3.55 17.59
CA LEU A 5 -38.50 -2.26 16.91
C LEU A 5 -37.12 -1.65 17.21
N TYR A 6 -36.39 -1.30 16.16
CA TYR A 6 -35.10 -0.60 16.28
C TYR A 6 -35.24 0.78 15.64
N ASN A 7 -34.90 1.81 16.39
CA ASN A 7 -34.87 3.19 15.89
C ASN A 7 -33.41 3.65 15.77
N PHE A 8 -33.05 4.14 14.58
CA PHE A 8 -31.74 4.73 14.31
C PHE A 8 -31.93 6.21 13.98
N THR A 9 -31.15 7.05 14.64
CA THR A 9 -31.09 8.46 14.29
C THR A 9 -30.18 8.63 13.08
N GLY A 10 -30.76 9.12 11.98
CA GLY A 10 -29.98 9.47 10.78
C GLY A 10 -29.44 10.90 10.87
N GLN A 11 -28.42 11.17 10.08
CA GLN A 11 -27.91 12.52 9.82
C GLN A 11 -28.30 12.97 8.42
N SER A 12 -28.35 14.30 8.19
CA SER A 12 -28.66 14.81 6.87
C SER A 12 -27.58 14.42 5.84
N ALA A 13 -27.99 13.95 4.68
CA ALA A 13 -27.07 13.64 3.58
C ALA A 13 -26.34 14.89 3.05
N GLU A 14 -26.85 16.08 3.33
CA GLU A 14 -26.21 17.37 2.96
C GLU A 14 -24.92 17.62 3.75
N GLU A 15 -24.82 17.04 4.96
CA GLU A 15 -23.64 17.11 5.82
C GLU A 15 -22.55 16.09 5.40
N TYR A 16 -22.87 15.17 4.50
CA TYR A 16 -21.89 14.21 4.01
C TYR A 16 -20.76 14.90 3.25
N PRO A 17 -19.48 14.67 3.59
CA PRO A 17 -18.36 15.33 2.95
C PRO A 17 -18.38 15.15 1.43
N ARG A 18 -18.45 16.26 0.70
CA ARG A 18 -18.36 16.23 -0.76
C ARG A 18 -16.96 15.79 -1.16
N THR A 19 -16.87 14.81 -2.03
CA THR A 19 -15.59 14.34 -2.58
C THR A 19 -15.02 15.46 -3.46
N GLN A 20 -13.81 15.91 -3.15
CA GLN A 20 -13.09 16.81 -4.06
C GLN A 20 -12.80 16.03 -5.36
N SER A 21 -13.08 16.65 -6.50
CA SER A 21 -12.66 16.10 -7.78
C SER A 21 -11.14 16.10 -7.85
N MET A 22 -10.58 15.02 -8.40
CA MET A 22 -9.16 14.97 -8.71
C MET A 22 -8.82 16.03 -9.76
N THR A 23 -7.58 16.47 -9.78
CA THR A 23 -7.08 17.40 -10.79
C THR A 23 -7.10 16.76 -12.18
N ASP A 24 -7.22 17.57 -13.24
CA ASP A 24 -7.19 17.08 -14.63
C ASP A 24 -5.87 16.39 -15.01
N ALA A 25 -4.80 16.65 -14.25
CA ALA A 25 -3.45 16.06 -14.43
C ALA A 25 -3.25 14.81 -13.58
N CYS A 26 -4.21 13.88 -13.52
CA CYS A 26 -4.06 12.64 -12.79
C CYS A 26 -3.36 11.54 -13.62
N THR A 27 -2.54 10.75 -12.94
CA THR A 27 -1.95 9.52 -13.51
C THR A 27 -2.88 8.34 -13.25
N THR A 28 -3.01 7.45 -14.22
CA THR A 28 -3.80 6.22 -14.10
C THR A 28 -2.91 5.00 -14.31
N VAL A 29 -3.05 4.01 -13.42
CA VAL A 29 -2.38 2.72 -13.54
C VAL A 29 -3.35 1.59 -13.25
N SER A 30 -3.29 0.50 -14.02
CA SER A 30 -4.03 -0.74 -13.78
C SER A 30 -3.12 -1.75 -13.11
N LEU A 31 -3.55 -2.32 -12.00
CA LEU A 31 -2.78 -3.29 -11.20
C LEU A 31 -3.63 -4.53 -10.92
N PRO A 32 -3.10 -5.74 -11.21
CA PRO A 32 -3.78 -6.97 -10.80
C PRO A 32 -4.07 -6.98 -9.29
N THR A 33 -5.32 -7.24 -8.91
CA THR A 33 -5.75 -7.19 -7.51
C THR A 33 -4.98 -8.15 -6.62
N GLU A 34 -4.69 -9.36 -7.10
CA GLU A 34 -3.87 -10.31 -6.36
C GLU A 34 -2.46 -9.78 -6.09
N MET A 35 -1.82 -9.17 -7.08
CA MET A 35 -0.51 -8.56 -6.93
C MET A 35 -0.54 -7.43 -5.91
N LEU A 36 -1.56 -6.58 -5.98
CA LEU A 36 -1.74 -5.45 -5.07
C LEU A 36 -1.92 -5.93 -3.62
N ILE A 37 -2.81 -6.90 -3.37
CA ILE A 37 -3.02 -7.52 -2.05
C ILE A 37 -1.73 -8.12 -1.50
N ASN A 38 -1.02 -8.89 -2.33
CA ASN A 38 0.22 -9.57 -1.92
C ASN A 38 1.31 -8.57 -1.54
N ASN A 39 1.50 -7.50 -2.34
CA ASN A 39 2.52 -6.49 -2.06
C ASN A 39 2.16 -5.63 -0.86
N ILE A 40 0.91 -5.21 -0.70
CA ILE A 40 0.45 -4.52 0.51
C ILE A 40 0.69 -5.39 1.75
N SER A 41 0.30 -6.66 1.72
CA SER A 41 0.47 -7.58 2.84
C SER A 41 1.93 -7.76 3.26
N ARG A 42 2.84 -7.77 2.28
CA ARG A 42 4.28 -7.91 2.51
C ARG A 42 4.96 -6.61 2.93
N SER A 43 4.32 -5.46 2.73
CA SER A 43 4.91 -4.15 2.98
C SER A 43 4.40 -3.49 4.26
N LEU A 44 3.17 -3.78 4.67
CA LEU A 44 2.52 -3.11 5.82
C LEU A 44 3.33 -3.17 7.11
N PHE A 45 3.98 -4.30 7.41
CA PHE A 45 4.77 -4.45 8.64
C PHE A 45 6.04 -3.59 8.66
N ALA A 46 6.50 -3.15 7.49
CA ALA A 46 7.69 -2.32 7.34
C ALA A 46 7.38 -0.81 7.33
N THR A 47 6.10 -0.41 7.33
CA THR A 47 5.73 1.01 7.46
C THR A 47 6.00 1.51 8.86
N ALA A 48 6.38 2.78 8.98
CA ALA A 48 6.55 3.44 10.26
C ALA A 48 5.19 3.80 10.92
N ASN A 49 5.28 4.29 12.13
CA ASN A 49 4.20 4.98 12.84
C ASN A 49 4.86 6.16 13.58
N ASP A 50 5.35 7.12 12.79
CA ASP A 50 6.24 8.20 13.26
C ASP A 50 5.69 9.55 12.77
N GLU A 51 5.33 10.40 13.71
CA GLU A 51 4.80 11.74 13.41
C GLU A 51 5.86 12.70 12.89
N LEU A 52 7.14 12.44 13.20
CA LEU A 52 8.27 13.26 12.73
C LEU A 52 8.67 12.95 11.28
N ARG A 53 8.34 11.74 10.82
CA ARG A 53 8.65 11.28 9.46
C ARG A 53 7.41 10.70 8.78
N PRO A 54 6.37 11.50 8.55
CA PRO A 54 5.09 11.03 8.04
C PRO A 54 5.19 10.32 6.69
N VAL A 55 6.17 10.66 5.86
CA VAL A 55 6.42 9.99 4.57
C VAL A 55 6.71 8.49 4.70
N MET A 56 7.16 8.02 5.87
CA MET A 56 7.42 6.60 6.13
C MET A 56 6.18 5.85 6.67
N ASN A 57 5.07 6.54 6.93
CA ASN A 57 3.84 5.93 7.46
C ASN A 57 2.96 5.31 6.37
N GLY A 58 3.48 5.15 5.17
CA GLY A 58 2.78 4.60 4.02
C GLY A 58 3.59 3.59 3.22
N ILE A 59 2.96 3.08 2.19
CA ILE A 59 3.57 2.25 1.16
C ILE A 59 3.78 3.11 -0.08
N TYR A 60 5.02 3.24 -0.49
CA TYR A 60 5.41 4.04 -1.64
C TYR A 60 5.40 3.21 -2.92
N PHE A 61 4.66 3.68 -3.91
CA PHE A 61 4.56 3.12 -5.24
C PHE A 61 5.35 4.01 -6.19
N ASP A 62 6.38 3.46 -6.78
CA ASP A 62 7.33 4.17 -7.67
C ASP A 62 7.26 3.55 -9.07
N LEU A 63 6.60 4.24 -9.98
CA LEU A 63 6.42 3.84 -11.37
C LEU A 63 7.50 4.50 -12.22
N THR A 64 8.24 3.67 -12.92
CA THR A 64 9.31 4.09 -13.84
C THR A 64 9.16 3.41 -15.19
N ALA A 65 10.00 3.79 -16.17
CA ALA A 65 10.05 3.12 -17.45
C ALA A 65 10.50 1.65 -17.35
N ASP A 66 11.17 1.28 -16.27
CA ASP A 66 11.73 -0.07 -16.10
C ASP A 66 10.79 -0.99 -15.32
N ALA A 67 10.12 -0.48 -14.28
CA ALA A 67 9.34 -1.29 -13.36
C ALA A 67 8.44 -0.44 -12.46
N LEU A 68 7.46 -1.10 -11.84
CA LEU A 68 6.80 -0.64 -10.63
C LEU A 68 7.57 -1.16 -9.40
N ALA A 69 8.11 -0.27 -8.59
CA ALA A 69 8.64 -0.62 -7.28
C ALA A 69 7.64 -0.27 -6.18
N ILE A 70 7.40 -1.21 -5.25
CA ILE A 70 6.55 -1.02 -4.08
C ILE A 70 7.45 -1.12 -2.86
N VAL A 71 7.51 -0.05 -2.09
CA VAL A 71 8.50 0.15 -1.03
C VAL A 71 7.84 0.55 0.27
N ALA A 72 8.32 0.01 1.37
CA ALA A 72 7.99 0.48 2.71
C ALA A 72 9.22 0.39 3.62
N SER A 73 9.39 1.37 4.49
CA SER A 73 10.49 1.41 5.45
C SER A 73 10.10 2.22 6.69
N ASP A 74 10.65 1.84 7.84
CA ASP A 74 10.56 2.60 9.09
C ASP A 74 11.93 3.15 9.53
N GLY A 75 12.95 3.00 8.66
CA GLY A 75 14.33 3.38 8.95
C GLY A 75 15.20 2.25 9.53
N HIS A 76 14.60 1.18 10.06
CA HIS A 76 15.30 0.01 10.59
C HIS A 76 15.14 -1.22 9.69
N LYS A 77 14.03 -1.32 9.01
CA LYS A 77 13.75 -2.38 8.04
C LYS A 77 13.23 -1.76 6.75
N LEU A 78 13.48 -2.42 5.64
CA LEU A 78 13.04 -2.00 4.31
C LEU A 78 12.51 -3.21 3.55
N VAL A 79 11.34 -3.04 2.97
CA VAL A 79 10.79 -3.95 1.96
C VAL A 79 10.78 -3.24 0.62
N ARG A 80 11.29 -3.89 -0.41
CA ARG A 80 11.19 -3.44 -1.80
C ARG A 80 10.78 -4.63 -2.66
N SER A 81 9.63 -4.51 -3.31
CA SER A 81 9.15 -5.44 -4.35
C SER A 81 9.22 -4.73 -5.70
N LYS A 82 9.73 -5.40 -6.73
CA LYS A 82 9.75 -4.88 -8.11
C LYS A 82 8.91 -5.75 -9.01
N ASN A 83 8.04 -5.13 -9.79
CA ASN A 83 7.31 -5.76 -10.88
C ASN A 83 7.76 -5.14 -12.20
N PHE A 84 8.35 -5.97 -13.08
CA PHE A 84 8.93 -5.53 -14.35
C PHE A 84 7.92 -5.53 -15.51
N THR A 85 6.72 -6.04 -15.30
CA THR A 85 5.66 -6.04 -16.32
C THR A 85 4.84 -4.76 -16.31
N ILE A 86 4.80 -4.06 -15.17
CA ILE A 86 4.09 -2.79 -15.02
C ILE A 86 5.10 -1.66 -15.12
N LYS A 87 4.91 -0.82 -16.11
CA LYS A 87 5.82 0.26 -16.48
C LYS A 87 5.03 1.53 -16.79
N SER A 88 5.68 2.67 -16.69
CA SER A 88 5.12 3.96 -17.08
C SER A 88 6.14 4.75 -17.89
N GLU A 89 5.75 5.26 -19.04
CA GLU A 89 6.61 6.13 -19.86
C GLU A 89 6.97 7.43 -19.14
N SER A 90 6.04 7.94 -18.35
CA SER A 90 6.27 9.10 -17.49
C SER A 90 6.47 8.63 -16.05
N PRO A 91 7.66 8.87 -15.45
CA PRO A 91 7.89 8.55 -14.04
C PRO A 91 6.84 9.21 -13.15
N SER A 92 6.21 8.42 -12.32
CA SER A 92 5.17 8.88 -11.40
C SER A 92 5.21 8.05 -10.13
N ALA A 93 4.79 8.65 -9.02
CA ALA A 93 4.83 7.96 -7.75
C ALA A 93 3.72 8.45 -6.83
N PHE A 94 3.30 7.60 -5.90
CA PHE A 94 2.37 7.97 -4.84
C PHE A 94 2.67 7.21 -3.56
N ASN A 95 2.32 7.81 -2.43
CA ASN A 95 2.55 7.23 -1.12
C ASN A 95 1.20 6.93 -0.44
N LEU A 96 0.82 5.66 -0.46
CA LEU A 96 -0.47 5.18 0.07
C LEU A 96 -0.37 5.04 1.59
N PRO A 97 -1.18 5.79 2.39
CA PRO A 97 -1.13 5.69 3.84
C PRO A 97 -1.45 4.29 4.35
N LYS A 98 -0.89 3.92 5.48
CA LYS A 98 -1.03 2.60 6.12
C LYS A 98 -2.49 2.16 6.31
N LYS A 99 -3.36 3.08 6.75
CA LYS A 99 -4.78 2.76 7.01
C LYS A 99 -5.55 2.45 5.73
N PRO A 100 -5.54 3.30 4.68
CA PRO A 100 -6.08 2.95 3.37
C PRO A 100 -5.51 1.66 2.79
N ALA A 101 -4.20 1.45 2.87
CA ALA A 101 -3.57 0.21 2.40
C ALA A 101 -4.13 -1.04 3.12
N SER A 102 -4.29 -0.96 4.44
CA SER A 102 -4.86 -2.06 5.23
C SER A 102 -6.31 -2.34 4.88
N LEU A 103 -7.13 -1.30 4.65
CA LEU A 103 -8.51 -1.45 4.20
C LEU A 103 -8.56 -2.09 2.81
N LEU A 104 -7.76 -1.60 1.88
CA LEU A 104 -7.70 -2.10 0.51
C LEU A 104 -7.39 -3.60 0.47
N LYS A 105 -6.41 -4.05 1.26
CA LYS A 105 -6.08 -5.47 1.40
C LYS A 105 -7.27 -6.33 1.81
N ASN A 106 -8.20 -5.78 2.60
CA ASN A 106 -9.33 -6.53 3.16
C ASN A 106 -10.56 -6.52 2.25
N ILE A 107 -10.71 -5.49 1.40
CA ILE A 107 -11.88 -5.33 0.53
C ILE A 107 -11.66 -5.85 -0.88
N LEU A 108 -10.41 -5.93 -1.35
CA LEU A 108 -10.11 -6.48 -2.66
C LEU A 108 -10.25 -8.01 -2.67
N SER A 109 -10.90 -8.55 -3.71
CA SER A 109 -10.92 -9.99 -3.98
C SER A 109 -9.66 -10.39 -4.73
N LYS A 110 -9.08 -11.56 -4.39
CA LYS A 110 -7.93 -12.11 -5.12
C LYS A 110 -8.27 -12.54 -6.54
N ASP A 111 -9.51 -12.99 -6.72
CA ASP A 111 -10.03 -13.45 -8.01
C ASP A 111 -10.75 -12.32 -8.76
N GLY A 112 -10.58 -11.07 -8.29
CA GLY A 112 -11.16 -9.88 -8.91
C GLY A 112 -10.39 -9.43 -10.14
N ASP A 113 -11.04 -8.56 -10.93
CA ASP A 113 -10.41 -7.84 -12.04
C ASP A 113 -9.31 -6.90 -11.54
N ASP A 114 -8.55 -6.35 -12.47
CA ASP A 114 -7.54 -5.34 -12.15
C ASP A 114 -8.14 -4.15 -11.40
N ALA A 115 -7.44 -3.67 -10.40
CA ALA A 115 -7.75 -2.41 -9.74
C ALA A 115 -7.19 -1.25 -10.57
N ILE A 116 -8.04 -0.28 -10.90
CA ILE A 116 -7.64 0.94 -11.60
C ILE A 116 -7.37 2.02 -10.57
N ILE A 117 -6.12 2.44 -10.46
CA ILE A 117 -5.69 3.49 -9.54
C ILE A 117 -5.47 4.78 -10.33
N LYS A 118 -6.27 5.79 -10.01
CA LYS A 118 -6.06 7.17 -10.45
C LYS A 118 -5.51 7.97 -9.29
N PHE A 119 -4.46 8.73 -9.51
CA PHE A 119 -3.86 9.53 -8.45
C PHE A 119 -3.28 10.85 -8.97
N ASP A 120 -3.28 11.82 -8.09
CA ASP A 120 -2.57 13.09 -8.21
C ASP A 120 -1.60 13.26 -7.02
N ASP A 121 -1.07 14.46 -6.79
CA ASP A 121 -0.13 14.73 -5.69
C ASP A 121 -0.75 14.58 -4.29
N ARG A 122 -2.08 14.60 -4.17
CA ARG A 122 -2.78 14.69 -2.87
C ARG A 122 -3.72 13.54 -2.59
N SER A 123 -4.25 12.91 -3.62
CA SER A 123 -5.34 11.95 -3.48
C SER A 123 -5.21 10.79 -4.45
N ALA A 124 -5.81 9.68 -4.10
CA ALA A 124 -5.97 8.53 -4.96
C ALA A 124 -7.41 8.03 -4.95
N GLU A 125 -7.87 7.60 -6.11
CA GLU A 125 -9.09 6.86 -6.33
C GLU A 125 -8.74 5.48 -6.85
N ILE A 126 -9.16 4.46 -6.14
CA ILE A 126 -8.92 3.06 -6.48
C ILE A 126 -10.27 2.43 -6.82
N GLN A 127 -10.48 2.12 -8.09
CA GLN A 127 -11.66 1.43 -8.60
C GLN A 127 -11.39 -0.06 -8.67
N PHE A 128 -12.32 -0.86 -8.21
CA PHE A 128 -12.27 -2.33 -8.25
C PHE A 128 -13.69 -2.86 -8.49
N THR A 129 -13.85 -4.16 -8.75
CA THR A 129 -15.10 -4.79 -9.19
C THR A 129 -16.33 -4.34 -8.41
N ASP A 130 -16.24 -4.29 -7.07
CA ASP A 130 -17.40 -4.06 -6.19
C ASP A 130 -17.50 -2.63 -5.66
N GLY A 131 -16.58 -1.73 -6.06
CA GLY A 131 -16.62 -0.38 -5.53
C GLY A 131 -15.45 0.52 -5.86
N VAL A 132 -15.46 1.66 -5.20
CA VAL A 132 -14.43 2.70 -5.33
C VAL A 132 -13.96 3.13 -3.94
N MET A 133 -12.66 3.11 -3.71
CA MET A 133 -12.07 3.70 -2.53
C MET A 133 -11.34 5.00 -2.89
N ARG A 134 -11.61 6.04 -2.13
CA ARG A 134 -10.90 7.32 -2.23
C ARG A 134 -10.14 7.61 -0.95
N CYS A 135 -8.91 8.10 -1.06
CA CYS A 135 -8.11 8.47 0.09
C CYS A 135 -7.17 9.63 -0.23
N ARG A 136 -6.74 10.33 0.82
CA ARG A 136 -5.61 11.25 0.73
C ARG A 136 -4.32 10.44 0.69
N LEU A 137 -3.35 10.93 -0.07
CA LEU A 137 -2.00 10.41 -0.11
C LEU A 137 -1.13 11.13 0.93
N ILE A 138 0.00 10.52 1.28
CA ILE A 138 1.01 11.18 2.11
C ILE A 138 1.84 12.06 1.20
N ASP A 139 1.81 13.36 1.49
CA ASP A 139 2.62 14.36 0.80
C ASP A 139 4.09 14.30 1.23
N GLY A 140 4.97 14.73 0.34
CA GLY A 140 6.39 14.82 0.56
C GLY A 140 7.22 13.81 -0.21
N ARG A 141 8.51 14.13 -0.35
CA ARG A 141 9.46 13.28 -1.08
C ARG A 141 9.82 12.05 -0.25
N TYR A 142 9.54 10.86 -0.78
CA TYR A 142 10.00 9.60 -0.18
C TYR A 142 11.53 9.53 -0.20
N PRO A 143 12.20 9.05 0.87
CA PRO A 143 13.65 8.91 0.91
C PRO A 143 14.19 8.03 -0.24
N ASN A 144 15.43 8.30 -0.67
CA ASN A 144 16.08 7.45 -1.67
C ASN A 144 16.36 6.06 -1.08
N TYR A 145 15.39 5.17 -1.21
CA TYR A 145 15.45 3.82 -0.68
C TYR A 145 16.53 2.95 -1.35
N ASN A 146 16.97 3.30 -2.57
CA ASN A 146 18.01 2.55 -3.25
C ASN A 146 19.40 2.76 -2.62
N SER A 147 19.64 3.94 -2.03
CA SER A 147 20.93 4.27 -1.40
C SER A 147 21.20 3.52 -0.09
N VAL A 148 20.15 3.01 0.56
CA VAL A 148 20.28 2.30 1.85
C VAL A 148 20.36 0.77 1.70
N ILE A 149 20.19 0.25 0.48
CA ILE A 149 20.31 -1.17 0.20
C ILE A 149 21.81 -1.50 0.06
N PRO A 150 22.38 -2.30 0.99
CA PRO A 150 23.80 -2.60 0.94
C PRO A 150 24.16 -3.48 -0.26
N ASN A 151 25.31 -3.24 -0.85
CA ASN A 151 25.95 -4.18 -1.76
C ASN A 151 26.89 -5.07 -0.93
N ASN A 152 26.43 -6.25 -0.55
CA ASN A 152 27.19 -7.17 0.29
C ASN A 152 27.65 -8.37 -0.56
N PRO A 153 28.96 -8.65 -0.65
CA PRO A 153 29.49 -9.80 -1.38
C PRO A 153 29.26 -11.14 -0.67
N ASN A 154 28.94 -11.10 0.63
CA ASN A 154 28.68 -12.32 1.40
C ASN A 154 27.23 -12.74 1.24
N GLU A 155 27.02 -13.90 0.65
CA GLU A 155 25.70 -14.49 0.42
C GLU A 155 25.60 -15.85 1.11
N VAL A 156 24.41 -16.17 1.63
CA VAL A 156 24.08 -17.49 2.16
C VAL A 156 22.74 -17.94 1.61
N THR A 157 22.70 -19.15 1.06
CA THR A 157 21.46 -19.79 0.61
C THR A 157 20.97 -20.75 1.70
N VAL A 158 19.71 -20.58 2.10
CA VAL A 158 19.09 -21.39 3.16
C VAL A 158 17.72 -21.90 2.72
N ASP A 159 17.31 -23.07 3.26
CA ASP A 159 15.92 -23.50 3.10
C ASP A 159 15.00 -22.55 3.89
N ARG A 160 14.09 -21.90 3.15
CA ARG A 160 13.16 -20.90 3.71
C ARG A 160 12.26 -21.50 4.80
N ARG A 161 11.77 -22.73 4.60
CA ARG A 161 10.85 -23.37 5.56
C ARG A 161 11.58 -23.78 6.83
N GLY A 162 12.78 -24.32 6.68
CA GLY A 162 13.64 -24.70 7.80
C GLY A 162 14.01 -23.49 8.67
N LEU A 163 14.46 -22.38 8.04
CA LEU A 163 14.78 -21.15 8.74
C LEU A 163 13.54 -20.57 9.46
N GLN A 164 12.38 -20.49 8.78
CA GLN A 164 11.16 -20.00 9.39
C GLN A 164 10.70 -20.84 10.58
N SER A 165 10.80 -22.17 10.48
CA SER A 165 10.48 -23.09 11.58
C SER A 165 11.42 -22.92 12.77
N ALA A 166 12.72 -22.76 12.51
CA ALA A 166 13.72 -22.51 13.58
C ALA A 166 13.43 -21.18 14.30
N LEU A 167 13.19 -20.10 13.55
CA LEU A 167 12.86 -18.79 14.12
C LEU A 167 11.58 -18.83 14.96
N ARG A 168 10.53 -19.52 14.50
CA ARG A 168 9.29 -19.67 15.28
C ARG A 168 9.50 -20.38 16.62
N ARG A 169 10.42 -21.36 16.69
CA ARG A 169 10.73 -22.07 17.95
C ARG A 169 11.45 -21.19 18.98
N VAL A 170 12.28 -20.26 18.54
CA VAL A 170 13.05 -19.40 19.43
C VAL A 170 12.35 -18.06 19.73
N LEU A 171 11.38 -17.65 18.89
CA LEU A 171 10.65 -16.40 19.04
C LEU A 171 10.05 -16.16 20.44
N PRO A 172 9.46 -17.18 21.14
CA PRO A 172 8.94 -16.99 22.50
C PRO A 172 10.00 -16.62 23.54
N PHE A 173 11.27 -16.83 23.22
CA PHE A 173 12.40 -16.53 24.12
C PHE A 173 13.20 -15.29 23.67
N ALA A 174 12.79 -14.65 22.60
CA ALA A 174 13.39 -13.40 22.13
C ALA A 174 12.82 -12.23 22.94
N SER A 175 13.65 -11.56 23.73
CA SER A 175 13.33 -10.34 24.48
C SER A 175 13.50 -9.10 23.61
#